data_deaf031e6a763faf8c1ef0e5b9be5527
#
_entry.id   deaf031e6a763faf8c1ef0e5b9be5527
#
_cell.length_a   1.000
_cell.length_b   1.000
_cell.length_c   1.000
_cell.angle_alpha   90.00
_cell.angle_beta   90.00
_cell.angle_gamma   90.00
#
_symmetry.space_group_name_H-M   'P 1'
#
loop_
_entity.id
_entity.type
_entity.pdbx_description
1 polymer ?
#
loop_
_entity_poly.entity_id
_entity_poly.type
_entity_poly.pdbx_seq_one_letter_code
_entity_poly.pdbx_strand_id
1 'polypeptide(L)'
;MLCTCRKFLCILVFCFLQRSSFAQTHLPTNIDLTQQQDYVLKRVSSADPSGANADFRQIDPGSVLTLMDANGPGMLTHIWITVASPEAYHLKKLVLRIYWDHETTPSVEAPLGDFFGLGLGEFHLWESELLSVGSDKALNSFFFMPFQKHARITVSNEGRQKVDAFYFNLDYRAYSQALPRGTLYFHAQFRQAQPNHGWTSDWQNNGDPQVDRKTNLDGKENYVWLDAAGRGHFVGVTMSVLQNQDGWWGEGDDMFFIDGEARSSIAGTGSEDYFLGAWNFGGHPFFYQLYGAPVVGEERAGGKSSVYRFHLDSPITFQKSIHATMEHGHANHRSDNFYSVAYWYQSEPHAPFPVLPSVDQRILRPQPVGGPGNSAAVHP
;
A
#
# COMPACT_ATOMS: atom_id res chain seq x y z
N MET A 1 39.10 -84.84 16.78
CA MET A 1 37.83 -84.30 16.32
C MET A 1 37.67 -82.94 16.95
N LEU A 2 37.96 -81.86 16.20
CA LEU A 2 37.93 -80.48 16.67
C LEU A 2 36.53 -79.91 16.45
N CYS A 3 35.88 -79.42 17.52
CA CYS A 3 34.64 -78.75 17.47
C CYS A 3 34.89 -77.24 17.60
N THR A 4 34.73 -76.51 16.52
CA THR A 4 34.89 -75.05 16.42
C THR A 4 33.61 -74.34 16.83
N CYS A 5 33.64 -73.65 17.95
CA CYS A 5 32.57 -72.82 18.43
C CYS A 5 32.59 -71.39 17.74
N ARG A 6 31.64 -71.07 16.87
CA ARG A 6 31.50 -69.77 16.25
C ARG A 6 30.71 -68.86 17.20
N LYS A 7 31.35 -67.78 17.70
CA LYS A 7 30.70 -66.68 18.44
C LYS A 7 30.01 -65.80 17.45
N PHE A 8 28.67 -65.73 17.55
CA PHE A 8 27.87 -64.71 16.86
C PHE A 8 27.93 -63.36 17.66
N LEU A 9 28.48 -62.34 17.05
CA LEU A 9 28.53 -61.00 17.56
C LEU A 9 27.26 -60.27 17.07
N CYS A 10 26.26 -60.09 17.95
CA CYS A 10 25.11 -59.22 17.66
C CYS A 10 25.52 -57.75 17.74
N ILE A 11 25.61 -57.10 16.60
CA ILE A 11 25.75 -55.63 16.50
C ILE A 11 24.36 -55.03 16.65
N LEU A 12 24.07 -54.43 17.80
CA LEU A 12 22.92 -53.60 18.01
C LEU A 12 23.14 -52.23 17.31
N VAL A 13 22.52 -52.04 16.14
CA VAL A 13 22.46 -50.76 15.45
C VAL A 13 21.41 -49.92 16.15
N PHE A 14 21.84 -48.97 16.98
CA PHE A 14 21.00 -47.92 17.50
C PHE A 14 20.69 -46.92 16.38
N CYS A 15 19.55 -47.07 15.72
CA CYS A 15 19.00 -46.03 14.88
C CYS A 15 18.60 -44.86 15.77
N PHE A 16 19.45 -43.83 15.86
CA PHE A 16 19.06 -42.51 16.30
C PHE A 16 18.10 -41.95 15.28
N LEU A 17 16.80 -42.05 15.56
CA LEU A 17 15.78 -41.22 14.90
C LEU A 17 16.06 -39.78 15.29
N GLN A 18 16.88 -39.07 14.53
CA GLN A 18 16.90 -37.62 14.57
C GLN A 18 15.48 -37.14 14.15
N ARG A 19 14.69 -36.76 15.11
CA ARG A 19 13.52 -35.91 14.84
C ARG A 19 14.05 -34.61 14.24
N SER A 20 14.04 -34.53 12.91
CA SER A 20 14.21 -33.28 12.20
C SER A 20 13.04 -32.39 12.66
N SER A 21 13.31 -31.52 13.61
CA SER A 21 12.40 -30.40 13.85
C SER A 21 12.40 -29.60 12.56
N PHE A 22 11.37 -29.75 11.76
CA PHE A 22 11.11 -28.83 10.67
C PHE A 22 10.93 -27.47 11.31
N ALA A 23 11.96 -26.62 11.22
CA ALA A 23 11.85 -25.23 11.59
C ALA A 23 10.69 -24.65 10.79
N GLN A 24 9.74 -24.02 11.47
CA GLN A 24 8.63 -23.35 10.83
C GLN A 24 9.20 -22.37 9.78
N THR A 25 8.93 -22.61 8.51
CA THR A 25 9.51 -21.85 7.41
C THR A 25 8.74 -20.57 7.09
N HIS A 26 7.57 -20.41 7.68
CA HIS A 26 6.68 -19.25 7.44
C HIS A 26 6.07 -18.74 8.75
N LEU A 27 5.84 -17.43 8.81
CA LEU A 27 5.03 -16.84 9.89
C LEU A 27 3.57 -17.23 9.66
N PRO A 28 2.84 -17.66 10.71
CA PRO A 28 1.43 -17.99 10.57
C PRO A 28 0.61 -16.70 10.38
N THR A 29 -0.03 -16.57 9.22
CA THR A 29 -1.03 -15.53 8.96
C THR A 29 -2.42 -15.98 9.42
N ASN A 30 -2.73 -17.26 9.27
CA ASN A 30 -3.93 -17.86 9.85
C ASN A 30 -3.63 -18.42 11.24
N ILE A 31 -4.42 -17.98 12.24
CA ILE A 31 -4.27 -18.40 13.64
C ILE A 31 -5.31 -19.47 13.93
N ASP A 32 -4.86 -20.63 14.42
CA ASP A 32 -5.75 -21.57 15.07
C ASP A 32 -5.98 -21.10 16.52
N LEU A 33 -7.16 -20.55 16.77
CA LEU A 33 -7.54 -19.99 18.07
C LEU A 33 -7.65 -21.07 19.16
N THR A 34 -7.67 -22.35 18.79
CA THR A 34 -7.71 -23.46 19.77
C THR A 34 -6.32 -23.87 20.26
N GLN A 35 -5.26 -23.34 19.64
CA GLN A 35 -3.88 -23.62 20.00
C GLN A 35 -3.25 -22.46 20.76
N GLN A 36 -2.36 -22.80 21.71
CA GLN A 36 -1.53 -21.80 22.37
C GLN A 36 -0.61 -21.11 21.36
N GLN A 37 -0.59 -19.78 21.39
CA GLN A 37 0.23 -18.98 20.49
C GLN A 37 1.67 -18.84 21.04
N ASP A 38 2.64 -18.75 20.16
CA ASP A 38 4.09 -18.67 20.45
C ASP A 38 4.62 -17.23 20.54
N TYR A 39 3.74 -16.27 20.74
CA TYR A 39 4.08 -14.85 20.87
C TYR A 39 3.43 -14.22 22.11
N VAL A 40 3.95 -13.08 22.50
CA VAL A 40 3.30 -12.18 23.45
C VAL A 40 2.69 -11.00 22.66
N LEU A 41 1.37 -10.83 22.77
CA LEU A 41 0.74 -9.63 22.21
C LEU A 41 1.13 -8.42 23.05
N LYS A 42 1.61 -7.38 22.36
CA LYS A 42 1.93 -6.08 22.96
C LYS A 42 1.16 -4.98 22.25
N ARG A 43 0.89 -3.91 22.96
CA ARG A 43 0.27 -2.70 22.45
C ARG A 43 1.12 -1.48 22.79
N VAL A 44 1.33 -0.61 21.81
CA VAL A 44 1.75 0.78 22.00
C VAL A 44 0.57 1.67 21.67
N SER A 45 0.28 2.65 22.51
CA SER A 45 -0.89 3.50 22.30
C SER A 45 -0.67 4.92 22.80
N SER A 46 -1.62 5.78 22.47
CA SER A 46 -1.70 7.14 23.02
C SER A 46 -2.31 7.21 24.42
N ALA A 47 -2.59 6.08 25.07
CA ALA A 47 -3.15 6.05 26.42
C ALA A 47 -2.33 6.91 27.40
N ASP A 48 -3.01 7.55 28.34
CA ASP A 48 -2.37 8.33 29.39
C ASP A 48 -1.56 7.41 30.32
N PRO A 49 -0.23 7.56 30.40
CA PRO A 49 0.60 6.68 31.20
C PRO A 49 0.33 6.78 32.72
N SER A 50 -0.33 7.83 33.17
CA SER A 50 -0.76 7.98 34.58
C SER A 50 -2.00 7.15 34.93
N GLY A 51 -2.69 6.61 33.90
CA GLY A 51 -3.99 5.95 34.06
C GLY A 51 -5.17 6.92 34.13
N ALA A 52 -4.93 8.23 33.89
CA ALA A 52 -5.98 9.22 33.68
C ALA A 52 -6.52 9.16 32.23
N ASN A 53 -7.14 10.20 31.73
CA ASN A 53 -7.88 10.17 30.47
C ASN A 53 -7.38 11.19 29.43
N ALA A 54 -6.14 11.68 29.53
CA ALA A 54 -5.51 12.53 28.51
C ALA A 54 -4.87 11.66 27.42
N ASP A 55 -5.68 10.83 26.75
CA ASP A 55 -5.27 9.75 25.86
C ASP A 55 -4.87 10.21 24.48
N PHE A 56 -4.72 11.49 24.22
CA PHE A 56 -4.31 12.03 22.93
C PHE A 56 -2.89 12.58 22.95
N ARG A 57 -2.32 12.73 21.74
CA ARG A 57 -1.08 13.47 21.52
C ARG A 57 -1.37 14.66 20.61
N GLN A 58 -0.68 15.76 20.85
CA GLN A 58 -0.70 16.92 19.98
C GLN A 58 0.54 16.88 19.08
N ILE A 59 0.44 17.39 17.85
CA ILE A 59 1.56 17.46 16.93
C ILE A 59 1.67 18.89 16.40
N ASP A 60 2.68 19.61 16.85
CA ASP A 60 2.93 20.98 16.38
C ASP A 60 3.38 20.97 14.90
N PRO A 61 3.18 22.07 14.15
CA PRO A 61 3.71 22.21 12.80
C PRO A 61 5.22 21.95 12.72
N GLY A 62 5.64 21.17 11.73
CA GLY A 62 7.05 20.78 11.55
C GLY A 62 7.58 19.74 12.53
N SER A 63 6.74 19.26 13.46
CA SER A 63 7.14 18.27 14.46
C SER A 63 6.87 16.85 14.00
N VAL A 64 7.58 15.90 14.62
CA VAL A 64 7.45 14.46 14.40
C VAL A 64 7.01 13.79 15.70
N LEU A 65 5.90 13.06 15.66
CA LEU A 65 5.44 12.19 16.73
C LEU A 65 5.91 10.76 16.47
N THR A 66 6.66 10.18 17.41
CA THR A 66 6.98 8.75 17.39
C THR A 66 5.80 7.98 18.00
N LEU A 67 5.18 7.13 17.19
CA LEU A 67 4.07 6.26 17.62
C LEU A 67 4.61 4.99 18.26
N MET A 68 5.67 4.40 17.68
CA MET A 68 6.28 3.15 18.16
C MET A 68 7.79 3.22 17.96
N ASP A 69 8.51 2.70 18.95
CA ASP A 69 9.94 2.46 18.94
C ASP A 69 10.17 1.19 19.75
N ALA A 70 10.27 0.04 19.05
CA ALA A 70 10.25 -1.26 19.72
C ALA A 70 11.31 -2.21 19.16
N ASN A 71 11.98 -2.91 20.07
CA ASN A 71 12.91 -3.97 19.71
C ASN A 71 12.17 -5.24 19.29
N GLY A 72 12.70 -5.92 18.27
CA GLY A 72 12.24 -7.20 17.77
C GLY A 72 12.93 -8.42 18.37
N PRO A 73 12.64 -9.62 17.86
CA PRO A 73 11.78 -9.84 16.68
C PRO A 73 10.30 -9.66 16.97
N GLY A 74 9.58 -9.14 15.99
CA GLY A 74 8.15 -8.89 16.13
C GLY A 74 7.41 -8.82 14.80
N MET A 75 6.10 -8.64 14.88
CA MET A 75 5.23 -8.42 13.73
C MET A 75 4.09 -7.48 14.13
N LEU A 76 4.06 -6.27 13.59
CA LEU A 76 2.90 -5.39 13.73
C LEU A 76 1.72 -6.02 12.99
N THR A 77 0.56 -6.07 13.64
CA THR A 77 -0.63 -6.75 13.11
C THR A 77 -1.84 -5.85 13.00
N HIS A 78 -1.82 -4.72 13.71
CA HIS A 78 -2.93 -3.77 13.64
C HIS A 78 -2.43 -2.35 13.92
N ILE A 79 -2.90 -1.41 13.12
CA ILE A 79 -2.78 0.03 13.35
C ILE A 79 -4.21 0.59 13.39
N TRP A 80 -4.54 1.26 14.48
CA TRP A 80 -5.73 2.10 14.58
C TRP A 80 -5.33 3.53 14.88
N ILE A 81 -5.86 4.47 14.11
CA ILE A 81 -5.58 5.91 14.26
C ILE A 81 -6.88 6.70 14.08
N THR A 82 -7.02 7.77 14.86
CA THR A 82 -7.99 8.85 14.56
C THR A 82 -7.38 10.21 14.87
N VAL A 83 -7.80 11.23 14.12
CA VAL A 83 -7.19 12.56 14.13
C VAL A 83 -8.24 13.64 14.19
N ALA A 84 -8.07 14.58 15.12
CA ALA A 84 -8.76 15.88 15.11
C ALA A 84 -7.75 16.99 14.78
N SER A 85 -7.97 17.66 13.66
CA SER A 85 -7.17 18.80 13.20
C SER A 85 -8.07 19.84 12.55
N PRO A 86 -7.89 21.14 12.85
CA PRO A 86 -8.63 22.20 12.19
C PRO A 86 -8.13 22.50 10.78
N GLU A 87 -6.97 21.93 10.40
CA GLU A 87 -6.33 22.21 9.13
C GLU A 87 -7.01 21.48 7.98
N ALA A 88 -7.41 22.22 6.95
CA ALA A 88 -7.90 21.63 5.71
C ALA A 88 -6.83 20.71 5.09
N TYR A 89 -7.28 19.58 4.54
CA TYR A 89 -6.40 18.57 3.95
C TYR A 89 -5.32 18.02 4.91
N HIS A 90 -5.55 18.02 6.22
CA HIS A 90 -4.59 17.46 7.18
C HIS A 90 -4.19 16.02 6.84
N LEU A 91 -5.07 15.23 6.26
CA LEU A 91 -4.78 13.86 5.78
C LEU A 91 -3.69 13.80 4.72
N LYS A 92 -3.50 14.86 3.91
CA LYS A 92 -2.41 14.99 2.92
C LYS A 92 -1.14 15.60 3.50
N LYS A 93 -1.26 16.25 4.66
CA LYS A 93 -0.18 17.02 5.31
C LYS A 93 0.49 16.26 6.45
N LEU A 94 -0.18 15.30 7.04
CA LEU A 94 0.40 14.34 7.97
C LEU A 94 1.05 13.21 7.17
N VAL A 95 2.29 12.85 7.51
CA VAL A 95 3.02 11.80 6.79
C VAL A 95 3.38 10.68 7.73
N LEU A 96 2.92 9.47 7.40
CA LEU A 96 3.29 8.23 8.06
C LEU A 96 4.61 7.72 7.49
N ARG A 97 5.57 7.41 8.38
CA ARG A 97 6.82 6.73 8.02
C ARG A 97 7.07 5.56 8.95
N ILE A 98 7.50 4.44 8.36
CA ILE A 98 7.88 3.24 9.11
C ILE A 98 9.27 2.80 8.66
N TYR A 99 10.11 2.44 9.63
CA TYR A 99 11.49 2.04 9.44
C TYR A 99 11.72 0.68 10.10
N TRP A 100 12.31 -0.24 9.36
CA TRP A 100 12.63 -1.57 9.87
C TRP A 100 14.13 -1.70 10.21
N ASP A 101 14.43 -2.44 11.25
CA ASP A 101 15.74 -2.96 11.61
C ASP A 101 16.88 -1.92 11.65
N HIS A 102 16.58 -0.71 12.10
CA HIS A 102 17.47 0.45 12.20
C HIS A 102 17.86 1.09 10.86
N GLU A 103 17.09 0.84 9.80
CA GLU A 103 17.28 1.55 8.55
C GLU A 103 17.03 3.05 8.71
N THR A 104 17.78 3.86 7.94
CA THR A 104 17.68 5.32 7.98
C THR A 104 16.66 5.84 6.97
N THR A 105 16.41 5.09 5.90
CA THR A 105 15.37 5.36 4.90
C THR A 105 14.09 4.63 5.27
N PRO A 106 12.92 5.26 5.12
CA PRO A 106 11.66 4.61 5.46
C PRO A 106 11.28 3.53 4.44
N SER A 107 10.81 2.39 4.92
CA SER A 107 10.18 1.34 4.10
C SER A 107 8.69 1.63 3.84
N VAL A 108 8.09 2.53 4.61
CA VAL A 108 6.76 3.09 4.36
C VAL A 108 6.87 4.60 4.39
N GLU A 109 6.43 5.27 3.32
CA GLU A 109 6.32 6.72 3.27
C GLU A 109 5.09 7.13 2.45
N ALA A 110 4.09 7.64 3.14
CA ALA A 110 2.87 8.12 2.51
C ALA A 110 2.18 9.21 3.35
N PRO A 111 1.45 10.14 2.74
CA PRO A 111 0.50 10.96 3.47
C PRO A 111 -0.47 10.05 4.21
N LEU A 112 -0.84 10.44 5.43
CA LEU A 112 -1.61 9.58 6.33
C LEU A 112 -2.92 9.09 5.69
N GLY A 113 -3.67 10.00 5.06
CA GLY A 113 -4.91 9.63 4.39
C GLY A 113 -4.70 8.68 3.22
N ASP A 114 -3.67 8.93 2.41
CA ASP A 114 -3.37 8.11 1.24
C ASP A 114 -3.01 6.67 1.64
N PHE A 115 -2.27 6.48 2.73
CA PHE A 115 -1.97 5.14 3.26
C PHE A 115 -3.25 4.35 3.61
N PHE A 116 -4.32 5.03 4.01
CA PHE A 116 -5.61 4.40 4.33
C PHE A 116 -6.63 4.51 3.18
N GLY A 117 -6.19 4.76 1.94
CA GLY A 117 -7.05 4.82 0.76
C GLY A 117 -7.87 6.13 0.63
N LEU A 118 -7.55 7.16 1.41
CA LEU A 118 -8.18 8.46 1.38
C LEU A 118 -7.40 9.47 0.53
N GLY A 119 -6.96 9.06 -0.66
CA GLY A 119 -6.11 9.86 -1.55
C GLY A 119 -6.76 11.17 -2.04
N LEU A 120 -8.07 11.32 -1.90
CA LEU A 120 -8.78 12.60 -2.15
C LEU A 120 -8.63 13.60 -0.99
N GLY A 121 -8.00 13.20 0.12
CA GLY A 121 -7.83 14.06 1.30
C GLY A 121 -9.10 14.29 2.12
N GLU A 122 -10.14 13.55 1.84
CA GLU A 122 -11.46 13.62 2.48
C GLU A 122 -11.80 12.25 3.08
N PHE A 123 -12.51 12.26 4.22
CA PHE A 123 -12.98 11.01 4.83
C PHE A 123 -14.19 10.45 4.08
N HIS A 124 -14.15 9.16 3.78
CA HIS A 124 -15.31 8.37 3.36
C HIS A 124 -15.22 6.98 3.98
N LEU A 125 -16.37 6.36 4.19
CA LEU A 125 -16.44 5.01 4.75
C LEU A 125 -16.10 3.99 3.66
N TRP A 126 -15.25 3.03 4.00
CA TRP A 126 -14.97 1.87 3.19
C TRP A 126 -14.26 0.79 4.01
N GLU A 127 -14.32 -0.44 3.55
CA GLU A 127 -13.65 -1.56 4.19
C GLU A 127 -13.08 -2.54 3.17
N SER A 128 -12.03 -3.21 3.58
CA SER A 128 -11.42 -4.36 2.90
C SER A 128 -10.84 -5.31 3.94
N GLU A 129 -10.22 -6.40 3.50
CA GLU A 129 -9.48 -7.32 4.37
C GLU A 129 -8.30 -6.64 5.10
N LEU A 130 -7.66 -5.66 4.46
CA LEU A 130 -6.40 -5.06 4.95
C LEU A 130 -6.53 -3.65 5.48
N LEU A 131 -7.44 -2.87 4.94
CA LEU A 131 -7.62 -1.47 5.32
C LEU A 131 -9.11 -1.16 5.49
N SER A 132 -9.42 -0.32 6.47
CA SER A 132 -10.77 0.22 6.58
C SER A 132 -10.76 1.63 7.16
N VAL A 133 -11.77 2.41 6.75
CA VAL A 133 -12.12 3.70 7.34
C VAL A 133 -13.54 3.58 7.83
N GLY A 134 -13.69 3.44 9.14
CA GLY A 134 -14.99 3.21 9.77
C GLY A 134 -15.37 4.32 10.73
N SER A 135 -16.61 4.26 11.19
CA SER A 135 -17.12 4.94 12.37
C SER A 135 -16.53 6.35 12.61
N ASP A 136 -16.83 7.28 11.71
CA ASP A 136 -16.38 8.69 11.82
C ASP A 136 -14.86 8.83 12.04
N LYS A 137 -14.08 8.59 10.99
CA LYS A 137 -12.62 8.84 10.92
C LYS A 137 -11.71 7.82 11.60
N ALA A 138 -12.19 6.63 11.91
CA ALA A 138 -11.36 5.55 12.39
C ALA A 138 -10.58 4.91 11.23
N LEU A 139 -9.27 5.08 11.21
CA LEU A 139 -8.35 4.53 10.22
C LEU A 139 -7.78 3.21 10.74
N ASN A 140 -7.94 2.12 10.01
CA ASN A 140 -7.45 0.80 10.41
C ASN A 140 -6.59 0.16 9.32
N SER A 141 -5.51 -0.49 9.74
CA SER A 141 -4.67 -1.33 8.90
C SER A 141 -4.42 -2.67 9.58
N PHE A 142 -4.63 -3.75 8.84
CA PHE A 142 -4.42 -5.13 9.27
C PHE A 142 -3.28 -5.81 8.49
N PHE A 143 -2.44 -5.06 7.79
CA PHE A 143 -1.24 -5.59 7.18
C PHE A 143 -0.31 -6.21 8.23
N PHE A 144 0.19 -7.40 7.95
CA PHE A 144 1.24 -8.01 8.77
C PHE A 144 2.60 -7.41 8.42
N MET A 145 3.24 -6.74 9.37
CA MET A 145 4.49 -6.02 9.14
C MET A 145 5.59 -6.59 10.05
N PRO A 146 6.32 -7.63 9.61
CA PRO A 146 7.38 -8.25 10.40
C PRO A 146 8.63 -7.37 10.50
N PHE A 147 9.34 -7.47 11.63
CA PHE A 147 10.64 -6.84 11.85
C PHE A 147 11.53 -7.76 12.70
N GLN A 148 12.81 -7.88 12.33
CA GLN A 148 13.74 -8.80 12.98
C GLN A 148 14.40 -8.18 14.22
N LYS A 149 14.78 -6.92 14.14
CA LYS A 149 15.56 -6.25 15.19
C LYS A 149 14.82 -5.08 15.81
N HIS A 150 14.17 -4.26 15.00
CA HIS A 150 13.61 -3.00 15.43
C HIS A 150 12.51 -2.50 14.50
N ALA A 151 11.48 -1.87 15.08
CA ALA A 151 10.46 -1.13 14.36
C ALA A 151 10.33 0.28 14.90
N ARG A 152 10.43 1.30 14.04
CA ARG A 152 10.14 2.68 14.37
C ARG A 152 9.04 3.23 13.47
N ILE A 153 7.97 3.74 14.07
CA ILE A 153 6.80 4.29 13.39
C ILE A 153 6.61 5.73 13.80
N THR A 154 6.51 6.63 12.84
CA THR A 154 6.40 8.07 13.09
C THR A 154 5.30 8.70 12.26
N VAL A 155 4.73 9.80 12.75
CA VAL A 155 3.88 10.72 11.97
C VAL A 155 4.48 12.12 12.07
N SER A 156 4.79 12.75 10.93
CA SER A 156 5.20 14.16 10.87
C SER A 156 4.01 15.05 10.51
N ASN A 157 3.90 16.19 11.17
CA ASN A 157 2.98 17.24 10.77
C ASN A 157 3.71 18.23 9.86
N GLU A 158 3.52 18.09 8.56
CA GLU A 158 4.09 18.98 7.55
C GLU A 158 3.14 20.14 7.20
N GLY A 159 2.02 20.25 7.92
CA GLY A 159 1.06 21.35 7.81
C GLY A 159 1.50 22.61 8.55
N ARG A 160 0.60 23.57 8.60
CA ARG A 160 0.82 24.88 9.23
C ARG A 160 0.08 25.05 10.54
N GLN A 161 -0.84 24.16 10.86
CA GLN A 161 -1.63 24.19 12.09
C GLN A 161 -1.33 22.97 12.94
N LYS A 162 -1.48 23.16 14.24
CA LYS A 162 -1.32 22.09 15.22
C LYS A 162 -2.41 21.03 15.03
N VAL A 163 -2.05 19.78 15.17
CA VAL A 163 -3.01 18.69 15.38
C VAL A 163 -3.45 18.73 16.84
N ASP A 164 -4.73 18.93 17.06
CA ASP A 164 -5.30 19.07 18.40
C ASP A 164 -5.32 17.77 19.16
N ALA A 165 -5.71 16.67 18.49
CA ALA A 165 -5.72 15.36 19.06
C ALA A 165 -5.39 14.27 18.05
N PHE A 166 -4.42 13.45 18.38
CA PHE A 166 -4.01 12.27 17.63
C PHE A 166 -4.07 11.07 18.57
N TYR A 167 -5.01 10.16 18.28
CA TYR A 167 -5.16 8.92 19.04
C TYR A 167 -4.65 7.75 18.21
N PHE A 168 -4.01 6.78 18.85
CA PHE A 168 -3.54 5.59 18.18
C PHE A 168 -3.46 4.36 19.09
N ASN A 169 -3.65 3.19 18.48
CA ASN A 169 -3.34 1.88 19.05
C ASN A 169 -2.58 1.07 18.00
N LEU A 170 -1.44 0.52 18.38
CA LEU A 170 -0.58 -0.32 17.54
C LEU A 170 -0.40 -1.66 18.24
N ASP A 171 -0.98 -2.73 17.68
CA ASP A 171 -0.84 -4.07 18.22
C ASP A 171 0.23 -4.85 17.47
N TYR A 172 1.16 -5.47 18.21
CA TYR A 172 2.18 -6.30 17.60
C TYR A 172 2.45 -7.58 18.39
N ARG A 173 2.81 -8.64 17.66
CA ARG A 173 3.28 -9.90 18.24
C ARG A 173 4.77 -9.77 18.53
N ALA A 174 5.18 -9.96 19.78
CA ALA A 174 6.58 -10.04 20.15
C ALA A 174 6.99 -11.51 20.23
N TYR A 175 7.98 -11.91 19.47
CA TYR A 175 8.49 -13.28 19.43
C TYR A 175 9.73 -13.43 20.30
N SER A 176 9.93 -14.63 20.85
CA SER A 176 11.14 -14.97 21.60
C SER A 176 12.25 -15.54 20.71
N GLN A 177 11.90 -15.94 19.49
CA GLN A 177 12.81 -16.53 18.52
C GLN A 177 12.90 -15.65 17.28
N ALA A 178 14.06 -15.72 16.60
CA ALA A 178 14.26 -15.03 15.33
C ALA A 178 13.18 -15.43 14.32
N LEU A 179 12.78 -14.45 13.49
CA LEU A 179 11.84 -14.71 12.40
C LEU A 179 12.42 -15.73 11.40
N PRO A 180 11.58 -16.49 10.69
CA PRO A 180 12.02 -17.45 9.68
C PRO A 180 12.92 -16.79 8.62
N ARG A 181 13.90 -17.56 8.12
CA ARG A 181 14.73 -17.09 6.99
C ARG A 181 13.87 -16.79 5.79
N GLY A 182 14.15 -15.65 5.14
CA GLY A 182 13.40 -15.22 3.96
C GLY A 182 12.09 -14.48 4.29
N THR A 183 11.82 -14.21 5.56
CA THR A 183 10.76 -13.25 5.92
C THR A 183 11.00 -11.93 5.20
N LEU A 184 9.98 -11.47 4.48
CA LEU A 184 10.00 -10.20 3.75
C LEU A 184 9.44 -9.09 4.62
N TYR A 185 9.88 -7.88 4.38
CA TYR A 185 9.43 -6.69 5.09
C TYR A 185 8.33 -5.98 4.30
N PHE A 186 7.39 -5.40 5.02
CA PHE A 186 6.30 -4.63 4.43
C PHE A 186 6.79 -3.26 3.97
N HIS A 187 6.34 -2.85 2.79
CA HIS A 187 6.63 -1.56 2.19
C HIS A 187 5.34 -0.91 1.70
N ALA A 188 5.30 0.42 1.74
CA ALA A 188 4.25 1.20 1.09
C ALA A 188 4.80 2.55 0.64
N GLN A 189 4.47 2.95 -0.59
CA GLN A 189 4.97 4.17 -1.18
C GLN A 189 3.86 4.97 -1.85
N PHE A 190 3.80 6.25 -1.50
CA PHE A 190 2.95 7.22 -2.19
C PHE A 190 3.56 7.66 -3.50
N ARG A 191 2.71 7.76 -4.53
CA ARG A 191 3.02 8.39 -5.81
C ARG A 191 1.87 9.26 -6.27
N GLN A 192 2.20 10.27 -7.07
CA GLN A 192 1.21 11.13 -7.72
C GLN A 192 1.67 11.58 -9.09
N ALA A 193 0.70 11.85 -9.97
CA ALA A 193 0.84 12.70 -11.14
C ALA A 193 -0.27 13.76 -11.07
N GLN A 194 0.10 15.01 -11.16
CA GLN A 194 -0.84 16.14 -11.05
C GLN A 194 -0.44 17.25 -12.03
N PRO A 195 -0.88 17.12 -13.32
CA PRO A 195 -1.57 15.97 -13.93
C PRO A 195 -0.64 14.88 -14.50
N ASN A 196 -1.21 13.77 -14.95
CA ASN A 196 -0.62 12.96 -16.00
C ASN A 196 -0.58 13.78 -17.30
N HIS A 197 0.33 13.46 -18.22
CA HIS A 197 0.48 14.18 -19.50
C HIS A 197 -0.04 13.35 -20.66
N GLY A 198 -1.33 13.50 -20.98
CA GLY A 198 -1.93 12.87 -22.16
C GLY A 198 -1.37 13.41 -23.46
N TRP A 199 -1.29 12.54 -24.47
CA TRP A 199 -0.79 12.90 -25.80
C TRP A 199 -1.82 13.66 -26.67
N THR A 200 -3.07 13.76 -26.23
CA THR A 200 -4.11 14.55 -26.89
C THR A 200 -4.94 15.34 -25.88
N SER A 201 -5.48 16.48 -26.31
CA SER A 201 -6.49 17.22 -25.57
C SER A 201 -7.91 16.78 -25.91
N ASP A 202 -8.06 15.91 -26.89
CA ASP A 202 -9.35 15.34 -27.26
C ASP A 202 -9.71 14.27 -26.20
N TRP A 203 -10.89 14.43 -25.60
CA TRP A 203 -11.38 13.52 -24.57
C TRP A 203 -12.19 12.35 -25.13
N GLN A 204 -12.22 12.21 -26.47
CA GLN A 204 -12.90 11.10 -27.10
C GLN A 204 -12.39 9.79 -26.54
N ASN A 205 -13.33 8.92 -26.20
CA ASN A 205 -13.07 7.61 -25.63
C ASN A 205 -13.13 6.50 -26.70
N ASN A 206 -13.64 5.35 -26.29
CA ASN A 206 -13.84 4.19 -27.13
C ASN A 206 -14.56 4.52 -28.44
N GLY A 207 -14.07 3.98 -29.54
CA GLY A 207 -14.61 4.16 -30.88
C GLY A 207 -13.94 5.27 -31.70
N ASP A 208 -13.04 6.08 -31.10
CA ASP A 208 -12.15 6.93 -31.91
C ASP A 208 -11.00 6.09 -32.47
N PRO A 209 -10.89 5.92 -33.80
CA PRO A 209 -9.84 5.10 -34.39
C PRO A 209 -8.42 5.58 -34.12
N GLN A 210 -8.20 6.85 -33.77
CA GLN A 210 -6.88 7.35 -33.38
C GLN A 210 -6.49 6.90 -31.98
N VAL A 211 -7.45 6.85 -31.09
CA VAL A 211 -7.27 6.37 -29.70
C VAL A 211 -7.18 4.86 -29.68
N ASP A 212 -8.16 4.15 -30.25
CA ASP A 212 -8.26 2.68 -30.20
C ASP A 212 -7.09 1.95 -30.85
N ARG A 213 -6.44 2.57 -31.85
CA ARG A 213 -5.30 1.99 -32.58
C ARG A 213 -3.93 2.40 -32.07
N LYS A 214 -3.89 3.30 -31.08
CA LYS A 214 -2.63 3.73 -30.49
C LYS A 214 -2.06 2.59 -29.66
N THR A 215 -0.85 2.17 -29.99
CA THR A 215 -0.18 1.10 -29.23
C THR A 215 0.67 1.68 -28.11
N ASN A 216 0.67 1.00 -26.96
CA ASN A 216 1.57 1.24 -25.84
C ASN A 216 2.09 -0.12 -25.35
N LEU A 217 3.29 -0.49 -25.74
CA LEU A 217 3.85 -1.82 -25.45
C LEU A 217 4.89 -1.79 -24.33
N ASP A 218 5.51 -0.65 -24.12
CA ASP A 218 6.61 -0.50 -23.15
C ASP A 218 6.21 0.29 -21.90
N GLY A 219 4.97 0.79 -21.83
CA GLY A 219 4.43 1.48 -20.67
C GLY A 219 5.19 2.75 -20.25
N LYS A 220 6.03 3.30 -21.14
CA LYS A 220 7.00 4.34 -20.79
C LYS A 220 6.38 5.61 -20.21
N GLU A 221 5.22 6.00 -20.71
CA GLU A 221 4.50 7.20 -20.27
C GLU A 221 3.39 6.88 -19.26
N ASN A 222 3.28 5.62 -18.80
CA ASN A 222 2.27 5.20 -17.84
C ASN A 222 2.47 5.89 -16.49
N TYR A 223 1.39 6.06 -15.76
CA TYR A 223 1.43 6.38 -14.34
C TYR A 223 2.06 5.22 -13.55
N VAL A 224 3.09 5.49 -12.78
CA VAL A 224 3.82 4.46 -12.04
C VAL A 224 3.22 4.28 -10.66
N TRP A 225 2.76 3.06 -10.35
CA TRP A 225 2.38 2.66 -9.00
C TRP A 225 3.57 2.28 -8.15
N LEU A 226 4.44 1.44 -8.70
CA LEU A 226 5.62 0.91 -8.01
C LEU A 226 6.77 0.73 -9.00
N ASP A 227 7.95 1.13 -8.55
CA ASP A 227 9.22 0.81 -9.18
C ASP A 227 10.17 0.35 -8.06
N ALA A 228 10.37 -0.97 -7.96
CA ALA A 228 11.16 -1.55 -6.88
C ALA A 228 12.21 -2.52 -7.42
N ALA A 229 13.42 -2.41 -6.88
CA ALA A 229 14.51 -3.34 -7.10
C ALA A 229 14.70 -4.25 -5.89
N GLY A 230 14.92 -5.53 -6.11
CA GLY A 230 15.06 -6.54 -5.08
C GLY A 230 14.20 -7.77 -5.36
N ARG A 231 13.94 -8.56 -4.34
CA ARG A 231 13.09 -9.75 -4.41
C ARG A 231 11.89 -9.59 -3.49
N GLY A 232 10.71 -9.86 -4.02
CA GLY A 232 9.49 -9.68 -3.25
C GLY A 232 8.22 -10.01 -4.02
N HIS A 233 7.13 -9.41 -3.57
CA HIS A 233 5.84 -9.50 -4.25
C HIS A 233 4.97 -8.28 -3.95
N PHE A 234 4.32 -7.78 -5.00
CA PHE A 234 3.32 -6.73 -4.90
C PHE A 234 2.00 -7.33 -4.41
N VAL A 235 1.35 -6.66 -3.47
CA VAL A 235 0.10 -7.13 -2.86
C VAL A 235 -1.08 -6.20 -3.08
N GLY A 236 -0.89 -5.04 -3.69
CA GLY A 236 -2.02 -4.20 -4.04
C GLY A 236 -1.73 -2.71 -4.09
N VAL A 237 -2.78 -1.98 -4.42
CA VAL A 237 -2.76 -0.53 -4.57
C VAL A 237 -4.09 0.07 -4.15
N THR A 238 -4.04 1.23 -3.49
CA THR A 238 -5.15 2.19 -3.42
C THR A 238 -4.86 3.33 -4.36
N MET A 239 -5.83 3.75 -5.16
CA MET A 239 -5.67 4.86 -6.10
C MET A 239 -6.87 5.80 -6.03
N SER A 240 -6.59 7.09 -6.17
CA SER A 240 -7.63 8.12 -6.29
C SER A 240 -7.39 8.95 -7.53
N VAL A 241 -8.49 9.35 -8.16
CA VAL A 241 -8.49 10.12 -9.40
C VAL A 241 -9.25 11.41 -9.18
N LEU A 242 -8.67 12.52 -9.63
CA LEU A 242 -9.38 13.79 -9.84
C LEU A 242 -9.34 14.08 -11.33
N GLN A 243 -10.50 14.02 -11.98
CA GLN A 243 -10.60 14.23 -13.40
C GLN A 243 -10.36 15.70 -13.77
N ASN A 244 -9.55 15.94 -14.79
CA ASN A 244 -9.32 17.24 -15.39
C ASN A 244 -10.06 17.42 -16.72
N GLN A 245 -10.67 16.34 -17.23
CA GLN A 245 -11.38 16.27 -18.51
C GLN A 245 -12.73 15.61 -18.31
N ASP A 246 -13.68 15.90 -19.22
CA ASP A 246 -14.94 15.18 -19.33
C ASP A 246 -14.70 13.75 -19.87
N GLY A 247 -15.70 12.90 -19.72
CA GLY A 247 -15.67 11.50 -20.15
C GLY A 247 -15.07 10.56 -19.10
N TRP A 248 -15.16 9.27 -19.37
CA TRP A 248 -14.68 8.22 -18.49
C TRP A 248 -13.14 8.19 -18.41
N TRP A 249 -12.59 8.08 -17.21
CA TRP A 249 -11.14 8.09 -16.95
C TRP A 249 -10.48 6.71 -17.02
N GLY A 250 -11.28 5.65 -16.89
CA GLY A 250 -10.78 4.32 -16.51
C GLY A 250 -10.54 3.33 -17.64
N GLU A 251 -10.22 3.79 -18.85
CA GLU A 251 -9.89 2.92 -20.00
C GLU A 251 -8.41 2.49 -20.06
N GLY A 252 -7.60 2.94 -19.12
CA GLY A 252 -6.15 2.66 -19.13
C GLY A 252 -5.83 1.29 -18.57
N ASP A 253 -4.94 0.55 -19.26
CA ASP A 253 -4.53 -0.80 -18.90
C ASP A 253 -3.53 -0.79 -17.72
N ASP A 254 -3.67 -1.76 -16.80
CA ASP A 254 -2.59 -2.09 -15.88
C ASP A 254 -1.50 -2.87 -16.61
N MET A 255 -0.23 -2.54 -16.30
CA MET A 255 0.92 -3.21 -16.90
C MET A 255 2.00 -3.47 -15.85
N PHE A 256 2.39 -4.75 -15.70
CA PHE A 256 3.45 -5.15 -14.79
C PHE A 256 4.63 -5.70 -15.59
N PHE A 257 5.78 -5.04 -15.44
CA PHE A 257 7.06 -5.45 -16.02
C PHE A 257 7.90 -6.10 -14.93
N ILE A 258 8.12 -7.40 -15.04
CA ILE A 258 8.78 -8.23 -14.03
C ILE A 258 10.22 -8.48 -14.44
N ASP A 259 11.16 -8.31 -13.50
CA ASP A 259 12.58 -8.69 -13.63
C ASP A 259 13.29 -8.10 -14.86
N GLY A 260 12.85 -6.90 -15.31
CA GLY A 260 13.45 -6.17 -16.42
C GLY A 260 12.85 -6.50 -17.79
N GLU A 261 11.64 -6.99 -17.84
CA GLU A 261 10.91 -7.22 -19.08
C GLU A 261 10.78 -5.94 -19.93
N ALA A 262 10.96 -6.06 -21.22
CA ALA A 262 10.76 -4.96 -22.18
C ALA A 262 9.28 -4.81 -22.60
N ARG A 263 8.47 -5.82 -22.36
CA ARG A 263 7.02 -5.82 -22.54
C ARG A 263 6.38 -6.43 -21.30
N SER A 264 5.26 -5.89 -20.89
CA SER A 264 4.51 -6.41 -19.76
C SER A 264 4.07 -7.86 -20.02
N SER A 265 4.37 -8.76 -19.08
CA SER A 265 3.86 -10.14 -19.06
C SER A 265 2.50 -10.25 -18.38
N ILE A 266 2.10 -9.21 -17.65
CA ILE A 266 0.78 -9.09 -17.01
C ILE A 266 0.22 -7.75 -17.43
N ALA A 267 -0.77 -7.76 -18.32
CA ALA A 267 -1.45 -6.58 -18.82
C ALA A 267 -2.96 -6.77 -18.74
N GLY A 268 -3.67 -5.70 -18.39
CA GLY A 268 -5.12 -5.65 -18.29
C GLY A 268 -5.81 -5.15 -19.56
N THR A 269 -7.04 -4.71 -19.38
CA THR A 269 -7.95 -4.27 -20.43
C THR A 269 -8.65 -2.95 -20.09
N GLY A 270 -8.40 -2.41 -18.92
CA GLY A 270 -8.96 -1.16 -18.42
C GLY A 270 -8.75 -0.99 -16.92
N SER A 271 -8.79 0.23 -16.45
CA SER A 271 -8.60 0.50 -15.00
C SER A 271 -9.75 -0.07 -14.17
N GLU A 272 -11.02 0.06 -14.63
CA GLU A 272 -12.12 -0.55 -13.90
C GLU A 272 -12.03 -2.08 -13.85
N ASP A 273 -11.49 -2.70 -14.90
CA ASP A 273 -11.29 -4.14 -14.97
C ASP A 273 -10.21 -4.59 -13.99
N TYR A 274 -9.10 -3.81 -13.92
CA TYR A 274 -8.08 -4.07 -12.90
C TYR A 274 -8.66 -4.00 -11.49
N PHE A 275 -9.49 -3.01 -11.19
CA PHE A 275 -10.15 -2.86 -9.89
C PHE A 275 -11.41 -3.76 -9.75
N LEU A 276 -11.55 -4.75 -10.64
CA LEU A 276 -12.58 -5.81 -10.65
C LEU A 276 -14.01 -5.25 -10.69
N GLY A 277 -14.16 -4.09 -11.29
CA GLY A 277 -15.44 -3.56 -11.72
C GLY A 277 -15.70 -3.85 -13.18
N ALA A 278 -16.67 -3.19 -13.76
CA ALA A 278 -16.98 -3.23 -15.20
C ALA A 278 -17.90 -2.05 -15.52
N TRP A 279 -17.90 -1.61 -16.80
CA TRP A 279 -18.85 -0.64 -17.32
C TRP A 279 -18.93 0.63 -16.47
N ASN A 280 -17.81 1.32 -16.29
CA ASN A 280 -17.67 2.55 -15.51
C ASN A 280 -18.17 2.39 -14.06
N PHE A 281 -17.98 1.20 -13.47
CA PHE A 281 -18.50 0.81 -12.15
C PHE A 281 -20.03 0.92 -12.03
N GLY A 282 -20.77 1.03 -13.13
CA GLY A 282 -22.20 1.24 -13.13
C GLY A 282 -22.65 2.54 -12.45
N GLY A 283 -21.72 3.48 -12.21
CA GLY A 283 -21.97 4.73 -11.51
C GLY A 283 -22.25 4.60 -10.01
N HIS A 284 -21.97 3.47 -9.39
CA HIS A 284 -22.29 3.20 -7.98
C HIS A 284 -21.05 2.80 -7.16
N PRO A 285 -20.86 3.38 -5.96
CA PRO A 285 -19.83 2.94 -5.03
C PRO A 285 -20.05 1.48 -4.59
N PHE A 286 -18.95 0.74 -4.47
CA PHE A 286 -18.94 -0.60 -3.90
C PHE A 286 -17.59 -0.88 -3.24
N PHE A 287 -17.55 -1.79 -2.27
CA PHE A 287 -16.31 -2.25 -1.67
C PHE A 287 -16.49 -3.67 -1.11
N TYR A 288 -15.51 -4.52 -1.41
CA TYR A 288 -15.44 -5.91 -0.99
C TYR A 288 -14.09 -6.18 -0.33
N GLN A 289 -13.87 -7.38 0.16
CA GLN A 289 -12.67 -7.72 0.92
C GLN A 289 -11.37 -7.40 0.18
N LEU A 290 -11.29 -7.64 -1.13
CA LEU A 290 -10.07 -7.51 -1.91
C LEU A 290 -10.07 -6.38 -2.94
N TYR A 291 -11.21 -5.78 -3.25
CA TYR A 291 -11.33 -4.78 -4.30
C TYR A 291 -12.57 -3.90 -4.14
N GLY A 292 -12.55 -2.75 -4.79
CA GLY A 292 -13.71 -1.87 -4.82
C GLY A 292 -13.44 -0.48 -5.36
N ALA A 293 -14.53 0.28 -5.47
CA ALA A 293 -14.59 1.69 -5.81
C ALA A 293 -15.44 2.43 -4.76
N PRO A 294 -14.87 2.75 -3.59
CA PRO A 294 -15.61 3.43 -2.51
C PRO A 294 -16.16 4.79 -2.89
N VAL A 295 -15.54 5.47 -3.84
CA VAL A 295 -16.01 6.72 -4.40
C VAL A 295 -16.05 6.59 -5.92
N VAL A 296 -17.22 6.78 -6.51
CA VAL A 296 -17.43 6.82 -7.96
C VAL A 296 -18.00 8.18 -8.30
N GLY A 297 -17.18 9.02 -8.95
CA GLY A 297 -17.52 10.38 -9.33
C GLY A 297 -18.24 10.47 -10.66
N GLU A 298 -18.71 11.67 -10.98
CA GLU A 298 -19.26 11.95 -12.29
C GLU A 298 -18.17 11.94 -13.37
N GLU A 299 -18.52 11.53 -14.59
CA GLU A 299 -17.61 11.45 -15.74
C GLU A 299 -17.37 12.82 -16.38
N ARG A 300 -16.88 13.76 -15.59
CA ARG A 300 -16.60 15.13 -16.03
C ARG A 300 -15.43 15.73 -15.26
N ALA A 301 -14.90 16.82 -15.78
CA ALA A 301 -13.89 17.62 -15.07
C ALA A 301 -14.35 17.95 -13.64
N GLY A 302 -13.49 17.70 -12.65
CA GLY A 302 -13.79 17.79 -11.22
C GLY A 302 -14.36 16.51 -10.60
N GLY A 303 -14.70 15.50 -11.40
CA GLY A 303 -15.12 14.19 -10.91
C GLY A 303 -14.03 13.51 -10.06
N LYS A 304 -14.41 12.89 -8.96
CA LYS A 304 -13.51 12.26 -7.99
C LYS A 304 -13.83 10.79 -7.85
N SER A 305 -12.83 9.93 -7.95
CA SER A 305 -12.98 8.49 -7.72
C SER A 305 -11.90 7.98 -6.77
N SER A 306 -12.22 6.97 -5.97
CA SER A 306 -11.27 6.19 -5.19
C SER A 306 -11.51 4.72 -5.44
N VAL A 307 -10.43 3.97 -5.68
CA VAL A 307 -10.45 2.56 -6.05
C VAL A 307 -9.33 1.82 -5.32
N TYR A 308 -9.49 0.50 -5.15
CA TYR A 308 -8.45 -0.34 -4.57
C TYR A 308 -8.53 -1.78 -5.06
N ARG A 309 -7.39 -2.44 -5.07
CA ARG A 309 -7.29 -3.90 -5.24
C ARG A 309 -6.14 -4.46 -4.44
N PHE A 310 -6.38 -5.62 -3.79
CA PHE A 310 -5.39 -6.41 -3.08
C PHE A 310 -5.27 -7.82 -3.66
N HIS A 311 -4.02 -8.27 -3.90
CA HIS A 311 -3.67 -9.56 -4.48
C HIS A 311 -3.24 -10.53 -3.37
N LEU A 312 -4.16 -10.91 -2.46
CA LEU A 312 -3.81 -11.75 -1.30
C LEU A 312 -3.72 -13.23 -1.65
N ASP A 313 -4.53 -13.66 -2.60
CA ASP A 313 -4.54 -15.04 -3.13
C ASP A 313 -3.50 -15.28 -4.21
N SER A 314 -3.09 -14.21 -4.93
CA SER A 314 -2.19 -14.28 -6.07
C SER A 314 -1.25 -13.07 -6.12
N PRO A 315 -0.36 -12.88 -5.13
CA PRO A 315 0.61 -11.77 -5.13
C PRO A 315 1.51 -11.81 -6.37
N ILE A 316 1.79 -10.64 -6.94
CA ILE A 316 2.63 -10.54 -8.14
C ILE A 316 4.09 -10.57 -7.74
N THR A 317 4.76 -11.70 -7.98
CA THR A 317 6.13 -11.99 -7.52
C THR A 317 7.19 -11.43 -8.45
N PHE A 318 8.34 -11.03 -7.88
CA PHE A 318 9.53 -10.62 -8.62
C PHE A 318 10.81 -11.11 -7.91
N GLN A 319 11.88 -11.35 -8.69
CA GLN A 319 13.16 -11.84 -8.17
C GLN A 319 14.27 -10.79 -8.26
N LYS A 320 14.11 -9.78 -9.15
CA LYS A 320 15.10 -8.71 -9.35
C LYS A 320 14.47 -7.33 -9.31
N SER A 321 13.30 -7.17 -9.91
CA SER A 321 12.61 -5.88 -9.96
C SER A 321 11.16 -6.04 -10.38
N ILE A 322 10.36 -5.06 -10.02
CA ILE A 322 8.99 -4.87 -10.53
C ILE A 322 8.81 -3.41 -10.91
N HIS A 323 8.24 -3.17 -12.09
CA HIS A 323 7.73 -1.90 -12.53
C HIS A 323 6.24 -2.06 -12.81
N ALA A 324 5.40 -1.59 -11.87
CA ALA A 324 3.95 -1.70 -11.92
C ALA A 324 3.35 -0.36 -12.29
N THR A 325 2.52 -0.32 -13.33
CA THR A 325 2.03 0.91 -13.94
C THR A 325 0.56 0.83 -14.31
N MET A 326 -0.03 1.97 -14.56
CA MET A 326 -1.38 2.13 -15.12
C MET A 326 -1.34 3.18 -16.22
N GLU A 327 -1.92 2.87 -17.37
CA GLU A 327 -2.21 3.87 -18.37
C GLU A 327 -3.23 4.90 -17.83
N HIS A 328 -3.19 6.11 -18.34
CA HIS A 328 -4.19 7.16 -18.06
C HIS A 328 -5.06 7.39 -19.31
N GLY A 329 -6.11 6.59 -19.43
CA GLY A 329 -6.89 6.38 -20.63
C GLY A 329 -6.14 5.51 -21.64
N HIS A 330 -6.76 5.15 -22.79
CA HIS A 330 -6.13 4.32 -23.81
C HIS A 330 -4.77 4.87 -24.25
N ALA A 331 -3.73 4.05 -24.11
CA ALA A 331 -2.36 4.40 -24.46
C ALA A 331 -1.94 5.81 -23.96
N ASN A 332 -2.37 6.19 -22.76
CA ASN A 332 -2.04 7.46 -22.11
C ASN A 332 -2.59 8.71 -22.82
N HIS A 333 -3.80 8.67 -23.34
CA HIS A 333 -4.35 9.85 -24.02
C HIS A 333 -4.90 10.93 -23.09
N ARG A 334 -5.22 10.62 -21.82
CA ARG A 334 -5.87 11.52 -20.87
C ARG A 334 -4.87 12.21 -19.93
N SER A 335 -5.30 13.35 -19.37
CA SER A 335 -4.47 14.19 -18.48
C SER A 335 -5.08 14.36 -17.09
N ASP A 336 -5.65 13.32 -16.51
CA ASP A 336 -6.23 13.35 -15.17
C ASP A 336 -5.17 13.28 -14.06
N ASN A 337 -5.51 13.72 -12.86
CA ASN A 337 -4.64 13.61 -11.68
C ASN A 337 -4.83 12.25 -11.03
N PHE A 338 -3.74 11.53 -10.80
CA PHE A 338 -3.70 10.27 -10.08
C PHE A 338 -2.88 10.37 -8.80
N TYR A 339 -3.37 9.73 -7.73
CA TYR A 339 -2.72 9.63 -6.43
C TYR A 339 -2.83 8.18 -5.98
N SER A 340 -1.73 7.56 -5.59
CA SER A 340 -1.77 6.14 -5.18
C SER A 340 -0.82 5.82 -4.06
N VAL A 341 -1.11 4.73 -3.34
CA VAL A 341 -0.17 4.03 -2.49
C VAL A 341 -0.12 2.58 -2.93
N ALA A 342 1.05 2.14 -3.35
CA ALA A 342 1.34 0.73 -3.63
C ALA A 342 1.81 0.05 -2.35
N TYR A 343 1.40 -1.22 -2.15
CA TYR A 343 1.77 -2.04 -1.02
C TYR A 343 2.45 -3.31 -1.52
N TRP A 344 3.60 -3.64 -0.91
CA TRP A 344 4.36 -4.84 -1.30
C TRP A 344 5.20 -5.36 -0.15
N TYR A 345 5.73 -6.56 -0.31
CA TYR A 345 6.73 -7.13 0.58
C TYR A 345 7.99 -7.41 -0.20
N GLN A 346 9.15 -7.04 0.36
CA GLN A 346 10.45 -7.38 -0.21
C GLN A 346 11.52 -7.58 0.86
N SER A 347 12.66 -8.13 0.43
CA SER A 347 13.84 -8.23 1.27
C SER A 347 14.50 -6.88 1.46
N GLU A 348 15.01 -6.62 2.66
CA GLU A 348 15.87 -5.47 2.95
C GLU A 348 17.37 -5.79 2.65
N PRO A 349 18.18 -4.76 2.31
CA PRO A 349 17.82 -3.34 2.17
C PRO A 349 17.11 -3.06 0.84
N HIS A 350 16.19 -2.08 0.85
CA HIS A 350 15.52 -1.61 -0.35
C HIS A 350 16.24 -0.39 -0.99
N ALA A 351 15.96 -0.11 -2.27
CA ALA A 351 16.40 1.09 -2.93
C ALA A 351 15.65 2.33 -2.35
N PRO A 352 16.32 3.48 -2.18
CA PRO A 352 15.65 4.69 -1.69
C PRO A 352 14.44 5.06 -2.54
N PHE A 353 13.36 5.47 -1.88
CA PHE A 353 12.17 5.96 -2.56
C PHE A 353 12.45 7.30 -3.27
N PRO A 354 11.73 7.62 -4.34
CA PRO A 354 11.67 8.98 -4.86
C PRO A 354 11.26 9.97 -3.74
N VAL A 355 11.76 11.19 -3.84
CA VAL A 355 11.43 12.23 -2.86
C VAL A 355 9.92 12.46 -2.81
N LEU A 356 9.35 12.41 -1.61
CA LEU A 356 7.95 12.72 -1.39
C LEU A 356 7.66 14.14 -1.90
N PRO A 357 6.62 14.37 -2.73
CA PRO A 357 6.25 15.71 -3.18
C PRO A 357 6.03 16.67 -2.00
N SER A 358 6.33 17.94 -2.19
CA SER A 358 6.11 18.96 -1.15
C SER A 358 4.62 19.02 -0.75
N VAL A 359 4.37 19.55 0.45
CA VAL A 359 3.00 19.67 1.00
C VAL A 359 2.04 20.31 0.01
N ASP A 360 2.44 21.42 -0.59
CA ASP A 360 1.59 22.18 -1.54
C ASP A 360 1.33 21.39 -2.83
N GLN A 361 2.26 20.53 -3.24
CA GLN A 361 2.09 19.66 -4.41
C GLN A 361 1.15 18.47 -4.14
N ARG A 362 1.00 18.05 -2.88
CA ARG A 362 0.10 16.95 -2.51
C ARG A 362 -1.37 17.36 -2.39
N ILE A 363 -1.65 18.66 -2.32
CA ILE A 363 -3.03 19.16 -2.25
C ILE A 363 -3.66 19.05 -3.62
N LEU A 364 -4.85 18.43 -3.67
CA LEU A 364 -5.60 18.24 -4.89
C LEU A 364 -5.95 19.58 -5.53
N ARG A 365 -5.60 19.74 -6.80
CA ARG A 365 -5.96 20.93 -7.59
C ARG A 365 -6.34 20.47 -8.99
N PRO A 366 -7.55 20.80 -9.47
CA PRO A 366 -7.87 20.62 -10.88
C PRO A 366 -6.83 21.34 -11.74
N GLN A 367 -6.34 20.68 -12.78
CA GLN A 367 -5.39 21.26 -13.72
C GLN A 367 -6.12 21.56 -15.02
N PRO A 368 -5.99 22.76 -15.60
CA PRO A 368 -6.57 23.01 -16.91
C PRO A 368 -5.90 22.12 -17.93
N VAL A 369 -6.66 21.34 -18.65
CA VAL A 369 -6.18 20.57 -19.79
C VAL A 369 -6.02 21.54 -20.93
N GLY A 370 -4.77 21.81 -21.34
CA GLY A 370 -4.46 22.70 -22.46
C GLY A 370 -4.91 22.11 -23.78
N GLY A 371 -6.04 22.60 -24.30
CA GLY A 371 -6.45 22.41 -25.69
C GLY A 371 -6.93 23.73 -26.27
N PRO A 372 -6.80 23.99 -27.57
CA PRO A 372 -7.36 25.18 -28.18
C PRO A 372 -8.89 25.08 -28.10
N GLY A 373 -9.50 25.67 -27.08
CA GLY A 373 -10.96 25.77 -26.97
C GLY A 373 -11.54 25.63 -25.57
N ASN A 374 -10.82 25.13 -24.59
CA ASN A 374 -11.35 25.00 -23.21
C ASN A 374 -10.88 26.15 -22.30
N SER A 375 -11.31 27.36 -22.57
CA SER A 375 -11.43 28.41 -21.58
C SER A 375 -12.80 28.29 -20.89
N ALA A 376 -13.11 27.14 -20.30
CA ALA A 376 -14.25 27.05 -19.40
C ALA A 376 -13.85 27.70 -18.09
N ALA A 377 -14.44 28.83 -17.81
CA ALA A 377 -14.29 29.58 -16.58
C ALA A 377 -14.53 28.65 -15.38
N VAL A 378 -13.51 28.53 -14.54
CA VAL A 378 -13.68 28.03 -13.17
C VAL A 378 -14.59 29.02 -12.46
N HIS A 379 -15.85 28.66 -12.28
CA HIS A 379 -16.72 29.41 -11.37
C HIS A 379 -16.35 29.01 -9.93
N PRO A 380 -16.24 30.00 -9.02
CA PRO A 380 -15.77 29.85 -7.65
C PRO A 380 -16.68 28.98 -6.76
#